data_5c295c944c9cf9b8d357d89d56a8e2f5
#
_entry.id   5c295c944c9cf9b8d357d89d56a8e2f5
#
_cell.length_a   1.000
_cell.length_b   1.000
_cell.length_c   1.000
_cell.angle_alpha   90.00
_cell.angle_beta   90.00
_cell.angle_gamma   90.00
#
_symmetry.space_group_name_H-M   'P 1'
#
loop_
_entity.id
_entity.type
_entity.pdbx_description
1 polymer ?
#
loop_
_entity_poly.entity_id
_entity_poly.type
_entity_poly.pdbx_seq_one_letter_code
_entity_poly.pdbx_strand_id
1 'polypeptide(L)'
;MAEPIRPSTVLPANRSLFTLTTADGETLVGEVASPIGNSTGAILCLHPLPTAGGMMDSHIYKKAANRLPAMAGVTIIRFNTRGTTSEAGTSTGTYDGGRAEKYDVEAAVNYCFDVLKVQELWVVGWSFGTEIALCHAKDPRIKGLILLSPPLMKVGESDLAFWAEDGRPITALVPEHDDYLKPD
;
A
#
# COMPACT_ATOMS: atom_id res chain seq x y z
N MET A 1 28.89 -3.91 -16.36
CA MET A 1 28.27 -4.80 -15.37
C MET A 1 27.40 -3.93 -14.47
N ALA A 2 26.14 -4.33 -14.22
CA ALA A 2 25.29 -3.58 -13.29
C ALA A 2 25.87 -3.70 -11.87
N GLU A 3 25.89 -2.57 -11.15
CA GLU A 3 26.35 -2.56 -9.76
C GLU A 3 25.41 -3.42 -8.89
N PRO A 4 25.94 -4.28 -7.98
CA PRO A 4 25.09 -5.14 -7.17
C PRO A 4 24.20 -4.32 -6.23
N ILE A 5 22.92 -4.67 -6.16
CA ILE A 5 21.96 -4.02 -5.26
C ILE A 5 22.28 -4.40 -3.81
N ARG A 6 22.59 -3.39 -2.99
CA ARG A 6 22.83 -3.53 -1.54
C ARG A 6 21.57 -3.12 -0.76
N PRO A 7 21.43 -3.47 0.53
CA PRO A 7 20.28 -3.06 1.35
C PRO A 7 20.00 -1.55 1.37
N SER A 8 21.05 -0.73 1.30
CA SER A 8 21.00 0.74 1.30
C SER A 8 20.86 1.37 -0.10
N THR A 9 20.82 0.57 -1.18
CA THR A 9 20.79 1.10 -2.54
C THR A 9 19.52 1.90 -2.78
N VAL A 10 19.70 3.16 -3.22
CA VAL A 10 18.64 4.06 -3.70
C VAL A 10 18.93 4.35 -5.15
N LEU A 11 18.05 3.94 -6.04
CA LEU A 11 18.16 4.20 -7.46
C LEU A 11 17.48 5.52 -7.85
N PRO A 12 17.83 6.13 -8.98
CA PRO A 12 17.22 7.37 -9.44
C PRO A 12 15.71 7.24 -9.63
N ALA A 13 14.96 8.19 -9.09
CA ALA A 13 13.50 8.30 -9.23
C ALA A 13 13.07 9.74 -8.97
N ASN A 14 11.93 10.16 -9.53
CA ASN A 14 11.27 11.39 -9.13
C ASN A 14 10.52 11.12 -7.81
N ARG A 15 10.72 11.96 -6.79
CA ARG A 15 10.09 11.81 -5.48
C ARG A 15 9.38 13.08 -5.07
N SER A 16 8.17 12.93 -4.56
CA SER A 16 7.40 14.05 -4.02
C SER A 16 6.60 13.60 -2.81
N LEU A 17 6.64 14.41 -1.75
CA LEU A 17 5.73 14.27 -0.63
C LEU A 17 4.36 14.83 -1.02
N PHE A 18 3.31 14.26 -0.45
CA PHE A 18 1.94 14.76 -0.60
C PHE A 18 1.16 14.65 0.70
N THR A 19 0.05 15.35 0.74
CA THR A 19 -0.97 15.18 1.77
C THR A 19 -2.31 14.87 1.12
N LEU A 20 -3.14 14.07 1.81
CA LEU A 20 -4.51 13.75 1.43
C LEU A 20 -5.45 14.23 2.52
N THR A 21 -6.64 14.66 2.15
CA THR A 21 -7.74 14.85 3.10
C THR A 21 -8.75 13.74 2.92
N THR A 22 -9.06 13.02 3.98
CA THR A 22 -10.06 11.96 3.98
C THR A 22 -11.48 12.53 4.03
N ALA A 23 -12.48 11.72 3.67
CA ALA A 23 -13.87 12.14 3.69
C ALA A 23 -14.39 12.51 5.11
N ASP A 24 -13.77 11.98 6.14
CA ASP A 24 -14.06 12.29 7.56
C ASP A 24 -13.16 13.37 8.15
N GLY A 25 -12.33 14.04 7.32
CA GLY A 25 -11.59 15.26 7.67
C GLY A 25 -10.17 15.06 8.18
N GLU A 26 -9.64 13.83 8.17
CA GLU A 26 -8.24 13.61 8.56
C GLU A 26 -7.27 13.97 7.44
N THR A 27 -6.06 14.35 7.82
CA THR A 27 -4.96 14.64 6.88
C THR A 27 -3.93 13.55 6.95
N LEU A 28 -3.69 12.87 5.82
CA LEU A 28 -2.70 11.82 5.70
C LEU A 28 -1.45 12.33 4.97
N VAL A 29 -0.28 11.86 5.38
CA VAL A 29 1.00 12.16 4.73
C VAL A 29 1.49 10.98 3.92
N GLY A 30 2.11 11.24 2.76
CA GLY A 30 2.63 10.20 1.90
C GLY A 30 3.74 10.65 0.97
N GLU A 31 4.27 9.71 0.20
CA GLU A 31 5.29 9.92 -0.83
C GLU A 31 4.92 9.16 -2.10
N VAL A 32 5.12 9.82 -3.24
CA VAL A 32 5.15 9.20 -4.56
C VAL A 32 6.60 9.09 -5.00
N ALA A 33 7.01 7.90 -5.43
CA ALA A 33 8.27 7.65 -6.12
C ALA A 33 7.97 7.12 -7.52
N SER A 34 8.26 7.89 -8.56
CA SER A 34 7.98 7.54 -9.96
C SER A 34 9.27 7.40 -10.77
N PRO A 35 9.25 6.61 -11.86
CA PRO A 35 10.40 6.49 -12.76
C PRO A 35 10.76 7.84 -13.39
N ILE A 36 12.03 7.97 -13.81
CA ILE A 36 12.44 9.05 -14.69
C ILE A 36 11.94 8.71 -16.09
N GLY A 37 10.83 9.29 -16.50
CA GLY A 37 10.13 8.96 -17.74
C GLY A 37 8.73 8.41 -17.51
N ASN A 38 8.21 7.63 -18.46
CA ASN A 38 6.87 7.11 -18.38
C ASN A 38 6.76 5.95 -17.37
N SER A 39 5.70 5.96 -16.59
CA SER A 39 5.34 4.84 -15.72
C SER A 39 4.50 3.80 -16.47
N THR A 40 4.79 2.52 -16.24
CA THR A 40 4.03 1.39 -16.81
C THR A 40 2.80 1.02 -15.98
N GLY A 41 2.70 1.54 -14.75
CA GLY A 41 1.64 1.29 -13.80
C GLY A 41 2.03 1.79 -12.41
N ALA A 42 1.18 1.58 -11.42
CA ALA A 42 1.41 2.04 -10.07
C ALA A 42 1.05 0.99 -9.03
N ILE A 43 1.72 1.10 -7.89
CA ILE A 43 1.51 0.28 -6.71
C ILE A 43 1.20 1.20 -5.53
N LEU A 44 0.02 1.03 -4.94
CA LEU A 44 -0.36 1.65 -3.68
C LEU A 44 -0.03 0.70 -2.53
N CYS A 45 0.77 1.16 -1.59
CA CYS A 45 1.28 0.38 -0.46
C CYS A 45 0.49 0.67 0.82
N LEU A 46 -0.08 -0.37 1.43
CA LEU A 46 -0.80 -0.32 2.71
C LEU A 46 0.07 -0.98 3.78
N HIS A 47 0.58 -0.18 4.72
CA HIS A 47 1.61 -0.59 5.68
C HIS A 47 1.08 -1.55 6.77
N PRO A 48 1.97 -2.28 7.48
CA PRO A 48 1.59 -3.17 8.58
C PRO A 48 1.07 -2.37 9.79
N LEU A 49 0.71 -3.09 10.85
CA LEU A 49 0.01 -2.59 12.03
C LEU A 49 0.69 -1.35 12.65
N PRO A 50 0.03 -0.17 12.68
CA PRO A 50 0.62 1.06 13.20
C PRO A 50 1.06 0.96 14.65
N THR A 51 0.26 0.30 15.49
CA THR A 51 0.55 0.13 16.92
C THR A 51 1.72 -0.81 17.21
N ALA A 52 2.21 -1.53 16.18
CA ALA A 52 3.42 -2.35 16.22
C ALA A 52 4.58 -1.71 15.41
N GLY A 53 4.53 -0.40 15.17
CA GLY A 53 5.56 0.33 14.44
C GLY A 53 5.45 0.26 12.92
N GLY A 54 4.33 -0.22 12.39
CA GLY A 54 4.04 -0.16 10.96
C GLY A 54 3.83 1.26 10.47
N MET A 55 4.44 1.62 9.34
CA MET A 55 4.34 2.94 8.71
C MET A 55 4.72 2.86 7.23
N MET A 56 4.54 3.94 6.48
CA MET A 56 4.90 3.99 5.06
C MET A 56 6.39 3.70 4.80
N ASP A 57 7.26 3.94 5.78
CA ASP A 57 8.70 3.65 5.71
C ASP A 57 9.08 2.24 6.16
N SER A 58 8.10 1.36 6.46
CA SER A 58 8.35 -0.05 6.71
C SER A 58 9.22 -0.64 5.60
N HIS A 59 10.23 -1.42 5.98
CA HIS A 59 11.42 -1.69 5.16
C HIS A 59 11.14 -2.22 3.74
N ILE A 60 10.10 -3.04 3.54
CA ILE A 60 9.72 -3.55 2.21
C ILE A 60 9.29 -2.39 1.31
N TYR A 61 8.45 -1.50 1.80
CA TYR A 61 7.92 -0.38 1.03
C TYR A 61 8.95 0.70 0.77
N LYS A 62 9.81 0.99 1.76
CA LYS A 62 10.95 1.91 1.55
C LYS A 62 11.90 1.38 0.48
N LYS A 63 12.19 0.06 0.50
CA LYS A 63 13.00 -0.58 -0.54
C LYS A 63 12.31 -0.61 -1.91
N ALA A 64 11.01 -0.86 -1.96
CA ALA A 64 10.23 -0.80 -3.20
C ALA A 64 10.32 0.59 -3.83
N ALA A 65 10.03 1.65 -3.07
CA ALA A 65 10.13 3.03 -3.54
C ALA A 65 11.55 3.42 -3.95
N ASN A 66 12.58 2.86 -3.32
CA ASN A 66 13.97 3.15 -3.65
C ASN A 66 14.46 2.46 -4.92
N ARG A 67 13.76 1.46 -5.44
CA ARG A 67 14.31 0.60 -6.51
C ARG A 67 13.37 0.38 -7.67
N LEU A 68 12.10 0.05 -7.41
CA LEU A 68 11.16 -0.37 -8.45
C LEU A 68 10.88 0.71 -9.51
N PRO A 69 10.87 2.01 -9.18
CA PRO A 69 10.73 3.00 -10.23
C PRO A 69 11.80 2.90 -11.31
N ALA A 70 13.07 2.73 -10.92
CA ALA A 70 14.16 2.60 -11.88
C ALA A 70 14.27 1.19 -12.49
N MET A 71 13.94 0.14 -11.74
CA MET A 71 14.13 -1.24 -12.18
C MET A 71 12.98 -1.78 -13.02
N ALA A 72 11.76 -1.38 -12.70
CA ALA A 72 10.53 -1.92 -13.29
C ALA A 72 9.66 -0.86 -13.98
N GLY A 73 10.04 0.41 -13.91
CA GLY A 73 9.26 1.50 -14.51
C GLY A 73 7.89 1.72 -13.85
N VAL A 74 7.71 1.32 -12.59
CA VAL A 74 6.44 1.46 -11.87
C VAL A 74 6.49 2.60 -10.86
N THR A 75 5.38 3.28 -10.67
CA THR A 75 5.22 4.30 -9.61
C THR A 75 4.85 3.62 -8.30
N ILE A 76 5.54 3.99 -7.22
CA ILE A 76 5.24 3.50 -5.86
C ILE A 76 4.63 4.65 -5.07
N ILE A 77 3.43 4.43 -4.55
CA ILE A 77 2.69 5.35 -3.69
C ILE A 77 2.65 4.75 -2.28
N ARG A 78 3.15 5.48 -1.30
CA ARG A 78 3.18 5.08 0.10
C ARG A 78 2.59 6.19 0.95
N PHE A 79 1.83 5.85 1.96
CA PHE A 79 1.29 6.84 2.89
C PHE A 79 1.14 6.24 4.29
N ASN A 80 1.10 7.10 5.28
CA ASN A 80 0.74 6.74 6.64
C ASN A 80 -0.78 6.76 6.79
N THR A 81 -1.38 5.68 7.26
CA THR A 81 -2.78 5.68 7.68
C THR A 81 -2.95 6.60 8.90
N ARG A 82 -4.18 6.94 9.24
CA ARG A 82 -4.51 7.81 10.38
C ARG A 82 -3.75 7.47 11.65
N GLY A 83 -3.29 8.50 12.37
CA GLY A 83 -2.55 8.37 13.62
C GLY A 83 -1.14 7.82 13.50
N THR A 84 -0.62 7.60 12.28
CA THR A 84 0.69 7.02 12.05
C THR A 84 1.74 8.09 11.76
N THR A 85 2.94 7.91 12.31
CA THR A 85 4.09 8.82 12.14
C THR A 85 5.23 8.12 11.40
N SER A 86 5.89 8.85 10.50
CA SER A 86 7.14 8.46 9.83
C SER A 86 8.09 9.64 9.68
N GLU A 87 9.20 9.47 8.97
CA GLU A 87 10.11 10.57 8.62
C GLU A 87 9.42 11.69 7.80
N ALA A 88 8.39 11.34 7.02
CA ALA A 88 7.63 12.28 6.21
C ALA A 88 6.64 13.16 7.02
N GLY A 89 6.37 12.81 8.26
CA GLY A 89 5.44 13.50 9.15
C GLY A 89 4.40 12.57 9.78
N THR A 90 3.39 13.17 10.40
CA THR A 90 2.32 12.47 11.11
C THR A 90 0.98 12.67 10.40
N SER A 91 0.29 11.59 10.11
CA SER A 91 -1.11 11.61 9.70
C SER A 91 -1.99 11.88 10.92
N THR A 92 -2.99 12.75 10.76
CA THR A 92 -3.92 13.07 11.87
C THR A 92 -4.89 11.91 12.16
N GLY A 93 -5.72 12.06 13.17
CA GLY A 93 -6.64 11.03 13.62
C GLY A 93 -5.97 9.96 14.48
N THR A 94 -6.65 8.85 14.65
CA THR A 94 -6.20 7.71 15.47
C THR A 94 -6.53 6.40 14.77
N TYR A 95 -5.66 5.41 14.96
CA TYR A 95 -5.90 4.04 14.51
C TYR A 95 -7.23 3.51 15.07
N ASP A 96 -8.12 3.00 14.20
CA ASP A 96 -9.45 2.52 14.56
C ASP A 96 -9.65 1.02 14.23
N GLY A 97 -8.58 0.26 14.28
CA GLY A 97 -8.66 -1.19 14.11
C GLY A 97 -9.07 -1.65 12.72
N GLY A 98 -8.91 -0.83 11.70
CA GLY A 98 -9.27 -1.14 10.31
C GLY A 98 -10.65 -0.62 9.88
N ARG A 99 -11.44 0.00 10.77
CA ARG A 99 -12.79 0.49 10.43
C ARG A 99 -12.75 1.85 9.75
N ALA A 100 -12.21 2.85 10.42
CA ALA A 100 -12.11 4.21 9.88
C ALA A 100 -11.02 4.33 8.81
N GLU A 101 -10.06 3.40 8.77
CA GLU A 101 -9.05 3.30 7.71
C GLU A 101 -9.65 3.11 6.31
N LYS A 102 -10.95 2.79 6.19
CA LYS A 102 -11.68 2.82 4.91
C LYS A 102 -11.57 4.18 4.22
N TYR A 103 -11.66 5.27 4.96
CA TYR A 103 -11.56 6.61 4.42
C TYR A 103 -10.13 6.94 3.95
N ASP A 104 -9.12 6.35 4.62
CA ASP A 104 -7.72 6.50 4.24
C ASP A 104 -7.44 5.79 2.91
N VAL A 105 -7.91 4.54 2.78
CA VAL A 105 -7.77 3.75 1.55
C VAL A 105 -8.51 4.43 0.40
N GLU A 106 -9.74 4.89 0.61
CA GLU A 106 -10.54 5.58 -0.39
C GLU A 106 -9.85 6.88 -0.87
N ALA A 107 -9.36 7.71 0.05
CA ALA A 107 -8.64 8.94 -0.29
C ALA A 107 -7.36 8.65 -1.09
N ALA A 108 -6.61 7.61 -0.71
CA ALA A 108 -5.38 7.22 -1.41
C ALA A 108 -5.67 6.65 -2.81
N VAL A 109 -6.70 5.84 -2.97
CA VAL A 109 -7.14 5.32 -4.28
C VAL A 109 -7.59 6.45 -5.19
N ASN A 110 -8.43 7.37 -4.69
CA ASN A 110 -8.87 8.53 -5.46
C ASN A 110 -7.70 9.43 -5.86
N TYR A 111 -6.73 9.65 -4.98
CA TYR A 111 -5.51 10.38 -5.32
C TYR A 111 -4.75 9.74 -6.48
N CYS A 112 -4.61 8.43 -6.49
CA CYS A 112 -3.95 7.72 -7.58
C CYS A 112 -4.64 7.96 -8.93
N PHE A 113 -5.98 7.88 -8.99
CA PHE A 113 -6.72 8.02 -10.23
C PHE A 113 -7.01 9.48 -10.61
N ASP A 114 -7.38 10.31 -9.64
CA ASP A 114 -7.90 11.65 -9.92
C ASP A 114 -6.81 12.72 -9.97
N VAL A 115 -5.71 12.52 -9.23
CA VAL A 115 -4.58 13.47 -9.20
C VAL A 115 -3.40 12.96 -10.01
N LEU A 116 -2.92 11.75 -9.72
CA LEU A 116 -1.76 11.17 -10.42
C LEU A 116 -2.12 10.63 -11.81
N LYS A 117 -3.42 10.46 -12.13
CA LYS A 117 -3.92 9.95 -13.42
C LYS A 117 -3.35 8.57 -13.77
N VAL A 118 -3.17 7.73 -12.75
CA VAL A 118 -2.69 6.36 -12.92
C VAL A 118 -3.68 5.55 -13.78
N GLN A 119 -3.17 4.83 -14.78
CA GLN A 119 -4.00 4.00 -15.67
C GLN A 119 -4.15 2.56 -15.13
N GLU A 120 -3.12 2.04 -14.50
CA GLU A 120 -3.09 0.71 -13.92
C GLU A 120 -2.61 0.78 -12.47
N LEU A 121 -3.49 0.46 -11.51
CA LEU A 121 -3.22 0.49 -10.09
C LEU A 121 -3.32 -0.91 -9.50
N TRP A 122 -2.25 -1.37 -8.86
CA TRP A 122 -2.24 -2.52 -7.97
C TRP A 122 -2.15 -2.05 -6.52
N VAL A 123 -2.79 -2.79 -5.61
CA VAL A 123 -2.67 -2.52 -4.17
C VAL A 123 -1.85 -3.63 -3.53
N VAL A 124 -0.84 -3.24 -2.78
CA VAL A 124 0.00 -4.15 -1.99
C VAL A 124 -0.24 -3.88 -0.52
N GLY A 125 -0.78 -4.86 0.20
CA GLY A 125 -0.90 -4.83 1.66
C GLY A 125 0.15 -5.70 2.32
N TRP A 126 0.61 -5.31 3.51
CA TRP A 126 1.45 -6.14 4.37
C TRP A 126 0.84 -6.27 5.76
N SER A 127 0.64 -7.51 6.24
CA SER A 127 0.02 -7.80 7.54
C SER A 127 -1.33 -7.08 7.68
N PHE A 128 -1.51 -6.18 8.65
CA PHE A 128 -2.71 -5.33 8.77
C PHE A 128 -3.08 -4.62 7.45
N GLY A 129 -2.10 -4.19 6.67
CA GLY A 129 -2.34 -3.59 5.34
C GLY A 129 -3.10 -4.52 4.39
N THR A 130 -2.97 -5.85 4.53
CA THR A 130 -3.74 -6.81 3.73
C THR A 130 -5.21 -6.84 4.12
N GLU A 131 -5.50 -6.67 5.41
CA GLU A 131 -6.87 -6.65 5.91
C GLU A 131 -7.62 -5.42 5.39
N ILE A 132 -7.02 -4.23 5.51
CA ILE A 132 -7.65 -3.01 4.97
C ILE A 132 -7.69 -3.01 3.43
N ALA A 133 -6.78 -3.71 2.75
CA ALA A 133 -6.88 -3.93 1.31
C ALA A 133 -8.11 -4.78 0.96
N LEU A 134 -8.27 -5.94 1.59
CA LEU A 134 -9.40 -6.84 1.36
C LEU A 134 -10.75 -6.21 1.72
N CYS A 135 -10.82 -5.47 2.82
CA CYS A 135 -12.05 -4.83 3.28
C CYS A 135 -12.42 -3.59 2.46
N HIS A 136 -11.45 -2.78 2.02
CA HIS A 136 -11.71 -1.42 1.55
C HIS A 136 -11.20 -1.09 0.15
N ALA A 137 -10.23 -1.84 -0.43
CA ALA A 137 -9.72 -1.55 -1.77
C ALA A 137 -10.58 -2.18 -2.88
N LYS A 138 -11.90 -2.05 -2.77
CA LYS A 138 -12.87 -2.69 -3.67
C LYS A 138 -13.20 -1.88 -4.92
N ASP A 139 -12.58 -0.71 -5.09
CA ASP A 139 -12.79 0.15 -6.25
C ASP A 139 -12.53 -0.63 -7.55
N PRO A 140 -13.46 -0.65 -8.53
CA PRO A 140 -13.34 -1.43 -9.75
C PRO A 140 -12.20 -0.98 -10.66
N ARG A 141 -11.63 0.21 -10.44
CA ARG A 141 -10.48 0.70 -11.18
C ARG A 141 -9.17 0.02 -10.78
N ILE A 142 -9.11 -0.62 -9.60
CA ILE A 142 -7.95 -1.37 -9.11
C ILE A 142 -7.82 -2.68 -9.91
N LYS A 143 -6.62 -3.01 -10.36
CA LYS A 143 -6.35 -4.19 -11.17
C LYS A 143 -6.29 -5.50 -10.38
N GLY A 144 -5.87 -5.44 -9.13
CA GLY A 144 -5.74 -6.60 -8.25
C GLY A 144 -4.98 -6.29 -6.97
N LEU A 145 -4.84 -7.30 -6.12
CA LEU A 145 -4.17 -7.21 -4.83
C LEU A 145 -2.93 -8.11 -4.76
N ILE A 146 -1.93 -7.64 -4.01
CA ILE A 146 -0.80 -8.45 -3.56
C ILE A 146 -0.78 -8.39 -2.03
N LEU A 147 -0.92 -9.54 -1.39
CA LEU A 147 -1.07 -9.67 0.06
C LEU A 147 0.19 -10.31 0.63
N LEU A 148 0.91 -9.58 1.48
CA LEU A 148 2.12 -10.04 2.14
C LEU A 148 1.81 -10.42 3.59
N SER A 149 1.95 -11.69 3.96
CA SER A 149 1.63 -12.22 5.29
C SER A 149 0.24 -11.79 5.78
N PRO A 150 -0.84 -12.19 5.10
CA PRO A 150 -2.21 -11.80 5.50
C PRO A 150 -2.66 -12.54 6.75
N PRO A 151 -2.98 -11.84 7.87
CA PRO A 151 -3.43 -12.50 9.09
C PRO A 151 -4.92 -12.92 9.05
N LEU A 152 -5.73 -12.28 8.21
CA LEU A 152 -7.17 -12.51 8.01
C LEU A 152 -8.04 -12.39 9.28
N MET A 153 -7.55 -11.71 10.32
CA MET A 153 -8.24 -11.59 11.62
C MET A 153 -9.45 -10.67 11.59
N LYS A 154 -9.48 -9.70 10.67
CA LYS A 154 -10.50 -8.65 10.56
C LYS A 154 -11.30 -8.73 9.27
N VAL A 155 -10.98 -9.68 8.41
CA VAL A 155 -11.63 -9.86 7.11
C VAL A 155 -12.86 -10.73 7.30
N GLY A 156 -14.04 -10.23 6.94
CA GLY A 156 -15.30 -10.97 7.02
C GLY A 156 -15.51 -11.89 5.83
N GLU A 157 -16.40 -12.89 5.99
CA GLU A 157 -16.80 -13.79 4.89
C GLU A 157 -17.34 -13.02 3.69
N SER A 158 -18.07 -11.92 3.91
CA SER A 158 -18.59 -11.07 2.84
C SER A 158 -17.48 -10.35 2.04
N ASP A 159 -16.34 -10.05 2.67
CA ASP A 159 -15.20 -9.46 1.97
C ASP A 159 -14.51 -10.50 1.09
N LEU A 160 -14.34 -11.72 1.59
CA LEU A 160 -13.78 -12.81 0.82
C LEU A 160 -14.70 -13.22 -0.33
N ALA A 161 -16.02 -13.31 -0.09
CA ALA A 161 -17.00 -13.59 -1.12
C ALA A 161 -16.98 -12.53 -2.23
N PHE A 162 -16.90 -11.24 -1.87
CA PHE A 162 -16.76 -10.16 -2.86
C PHE A 162 -15.58 -10.41 -3.81
N TRP A 163 -14.40 -10.70 -3.27
CA TRP A 163 -13.21 -10.92 -4.11
C TRP A 163 -13.28 -12.20 -4.94
N ALA A 164 -13.90 -13.25 -4.41
CA ALA A 164 -14.11 -14.50 -5.16
C ALA A 164 -15.05 -14.31 -6.37
N GLU A 165 -16.09 -13.48 -6.21
CA GLU A 165 -17.05 -13.16 -7.28
C GLU A 165 -16.53 -12.14 -8.28
N ASP A 166 -15.75 -11.16 -7.81
CA ASP A 166 -15.18 -10.07 -8.62
C ASP A 166 -14.20 -10.58 -9.69
N GLY A 167 -13.42 -11.62 -9.36
CA GLY A 167 -12.52 -12.30 -10.30
C GLY A 167 -11.23 -11.56 -10.61
N ARG A 168 -10.97 -10.39 -10.02
CA ARG A 168 -9.66 -9.73 -10.14
C ARG A 168 -8.57 -10.54 -9.47
N PRO A 169 -7.33 -10.52 -10.02
CA PRO A 169 -6.25 -11.34 -9.47
C PRO A 169 -5.87 -10.91 -8.06
N ILE A 170 -5.73 -11.90 -7.18
CA ILE A 170 -5.14 -11.76 -5.85
C ILE A 170 -3.96 -12.71 -5.74
N THR A 171 -2.81 -12.19 -5.36
CA THR A 171 -1.62 -12.97 -5.04
C THR A 171 -1.32 -12.85 -3.56
N ALA A 172 -1.32 -13.96 -2.83
CA ALA A 172 -0.94 -14.00 -1.42
C ALA A 172 0.44 -14.66 -1.26
N LEU A 173 1.30 -14.00 -0.50
CA LEU A 173 2.60 -14.53 -0.08
C LEU A 173 2.52 -14.82 1.42
N VAL A 174 2.46 -16.09 1.75
CA VAL A 174 2.38 -16.59 3.13
C VAL A 174 3.72 -17.22 3.49
N PRO A 175 4.45 -16.69 4.49
CA PRO A 175 5.67 -17.34 4.97
C PRO A 175 5.39 -18.73 5.56
N GLU A 176 6.30 -19.66 5.36
CA GLU A 176 6.19 -21.04 5.88
C GLU A 176 5.93 -21.10 7.40
N HIS A 177 6.52 -20.14 8.12
CA HIS A 177 6.44 -20.06 9.59
C HIS A 177 5.60 -18.85 10.05
N ASP A 178 4.57 -18.46 9.27
CA ASP A 178 3.66 -17.40 9.68
C ASP A 178 2.84 -17.85 10.90
N ASP A 179 2.68 -16.94 11.88
CA ASP A 179 1.97 -17.25 13.12
C ASP A 179 0.44 -17.26 12.96
N TYR A 180 -0.08 -16.62 11.91
CA TYR A 180 -1.52 -16.38 11.71
C TYR A 180 -2.12 -17.25 10.62
N LEU A 181 -1.45 -17.38 9.49
CA LEU A 181 -1.92 -18.15 8.35
C LEU A 181 -0.83 -19.13 7.92
N LYS A 182 -1.22 -20.39 7.74
CA LYS A 182 -0.31 -21.43 7.21
C LYS A 182 -0.48 -21.59 5.71
N PRO A 183 0.58 -21.97 4.96
CA PRO A 183 0.53 -22.10 3.51
C PRO A 183 -0.30 -23.28 2.97
N ASP A 184 -0.74 -24.19 3.80
CA ASP A 184 -1.46 -25.45 3.47
C ASP A 184 -2.96 -25.35 3.51
#